data_48634404a01bc24cf35f4dab47372b5a
#
_entry.id   48634404a01bc24cf35f4dab47372b5a
#
_cell.length_a   1.000
_cell.length_b   1.000
_cell.length_c   1.000
_cell.angle_alpha   90.00
_cell.angle_beta   90.00
_cell.angle_gamma   90.00
#
_symmetry.space_group_name_H-M   'P 1'
#
loop_
_entity.id
_entity.type
_entity.pdbx_description
1 polymer ?
#
loop_
_entity_poly.entity_id
_entity_poly.type
_entity_poly.pdbx_seq_one_letter_code
_entity_poly.pdbx_strand_id
1 'polypeptide(L)'
;KSGARVVVISNDDNNKVFSIGFKTPPFNDTGMQHIIEHSTLCGSRKYPVKDPFVELCKGSLNTFLNAMTYPDKTVYPVASCNDTDFKNIMDVYMDAVFYPAMYEKPEIFMQEGWHYELDNADDDIKYNGVVFNEMKGAFSSPDDVLSRYTFVSLFPDTVYKNESGGDPEVIPTLKYEDFLKYHEEYYHPSNSYIYIYGDMDVNERLEYLDREYLSDFDVSDVDIHANIERQ
;
A
#
# COMPACT_ATOMS: atom_id res chain seq x y z
N LYS A 1 -17.89 -4.75 14.41
CA LYS A 1 -17.04 -5.86 14.82
C LYS A 1 -15.58 -5.54 14.47
N SER A 2 -15.27 -5.34 13.21
CA SER A 2 -13.88 -5.13 12.71
C SER A 2 -13.28 -3.75 13.02
N GLY A 3 -14.07 -2.75 13.36
CA GLY A 3 -13.61 -1.36 13.55
C GLY A 3 -13.35 -0.56 12.27
N ALA A 4 -13.60 -1.13 11.09
CA ALA A 4 -13.45 -0.44 9.81
C ALA A 4 -14.37 0.80 9.73
N ARG A 5 -13.83 1.89 9.16
CA ARG A 5 -14.59 3.11 8.87
C ARG A 5 -14.95 3.15 7.40
N VAL A 6 -16.24 3.22 7.10
CA VAL A 6 -16.73 3.25 5.71
C VAL A 6 -17.49 4.56 5.48
N VAL A 7 -17.12 5.28 4.43
CA VAL A 7 -17.82 6.46 3.93
C VAL A 7 -18.42 6.12 2.58
N VAL A 8 -19.73 6.36 2.44
CA VAL A 8 -20.45 6.15 1.19
C VAL A 8 -20.97 7.48 0.69
N ILE A 9 -20.67 7.80 -0.55
CA ILE A 9 -21.17 8.98 -1.27
C ILE A 9 -22.00 8.47 -2.46
N SER A 10 -23.28 8.25 -2.22
CA SER A 10 -24.22 7.78 -3.25
C SER A 10 -24.72 8.96 -4.08
N ASN A 11 -24.65 8.82 -5.40
CA ASN A 11 -25.14 9.79 -6.40
C ASN A 11 -25.40 9.09 -7.73
N ASP A 12 -25.69 9.85 -8.80
CA ASP A 12 -25.99 9.37 -10.14
C ASP A 12 -24.78 9.30 -11.10
N ASP A 13 -23.56 9.41 -10.58
CA ASP A 13 -22.33 9.25 -11.36
C ASP A 13 -22.06 7.77 -11.65
N ASN A 14 -22.00 7.41 -12.93
CA ASN A 14 -21.72 6.04 -13.35
C ASN A 14 -20.25 5.63 -13.16
N ASN A 15 -19.33 6.59 -12.96
CA ASN A 15 -17.93 6.30 -12.66
C ASN A 15 -17.77 5.99 -11.16
N LYS A 16 -17.94 4.73 -10.82
CA LYS A 16 -17.88 4.26 -9.43
C LYS A 16 -16.44 4.25 -8.94
N VAL A 17 -16.23 4.69 -7.69
CA VAL A 17 -14.93 4.71 -7.05
C VAL A 17 -14.98 3.88 -5.78
N PHE A 18 -13.97 3.06 -5.60
CA PHE A 18 -13.61 2.41 -4.33
C PHE A 18 -12.20 2.85 -3.93
N SER A 19 -12.00 3.10 -2.66
CA SER A 19 -10.66 3.31 -2.12
C SER A 19 -10.57 2.75 -0.71
N ILE A 20 -9.50 2.03 -0.43
CA ILE A 20 -9.14 1.66 0.95
C ILE A 20 -7.80 2.31 1.27
N GLY A 21 -7.70 2.91 2.46
CA GLY A 21 -6.48 3.53 2.94
C GLY A 21 -6.21 3.19 4.38
N PHE A 22 -4.93 3.16 4.74
CA PHE A 22 -4.44 2.89 6.09
C PHE A 22 -3.54 4.03 6.53
N LYS A 23 -3.52 4.33 7.83
CA LYS A 23 -2.46 5.18 8.40
C LYS A 23 -1.19 4.34 8.47
N THR A 24 -0.14 4.82 7.83
CA THR A 24 1.14 4.12 7.72
C THR A 24 2.30 5.08 8.03
N PRO A 25 2.46 5.51 9.31
CA PRO A 25 3.50 6.45 9.68
C PRO A 25 4.89 5.82 9.53
N PRO A 26 5.86 6.54 8.92
CA PRO A 26 7.23 6.07 8.82
C PRO A 26 7.98 6.29 10.15
N PHE A 27 8.60 5.23 10.68
CA PHE A 27 9.45 5.32 11.88
C PHE A 27 10.93 5.47 11.58
N ASN A 28 11.30 5.24 10.33
CA ASN A 28 12.65 5.34 9.80
C ASN A 28 12.59 5.54 8.28
N ASP A 29 13.75 5.66 7.65
CA ASP A 29 13.88 5.92 6.21
C ASP A 29 14.02 4.65 5.36
N THR A 30 13.58 3.48 5.85
CA THR A 30 13.70 2.22 5.08
C THR A 30 12.73 2.09 3.92
N GLY A 31 11.74 3.00 3.79
CA GLY A 31 10.71 2.91 2.76
C GLY A 31 9.78 1.70 2.92
N MET A 32 9.67 1.17 4.12
CA MET A 32 8.87 -0.03 4.41
C MET A 32 7.43 0.12 3.94
N GLN A 33 6.82 1.30 4.09
CA GLN A 33 5.46 1.62 3.66
C GLN A 33 5.30 1.50 2.14
N HIS A 34 6.27 2.01 1.40
CA HIS A 34 6.31 1.98 -0.06
C HIS A 34 6.54 0.56 -0.57
N ILE A 35 7.47 -0.16 0.04
CA ILE A 35 7.72 -1.57 -0.30
C ILE A 35 6.49 -2.44 -0.02
N ILE A 36 5.75 -2.19 1.07
CA ILE A 36 4.48 -2.87 1.35
C ILE A 36 3.43 -2.53 0.30
N GLU A 37 3.30 -1.27 -0.10
CA GLU A 37 2.38 -0.85 -1.15
C GLU A 37 2.57 -1.68 -2.43
N HIS A 38 3.81 -1.76 -2.93
CA HIS A 38 4.15 -2.58 -4.09
C HIS A 38 3.87 -4.06 -3.85
N SER A 39 4.34 -4.59 -2.72
CA SER A 39 4.30 -6.02 -2.40
C SER A 39 2.89 -6.57 -2.23
N THR A 40 1.94 -5.78 -1.73
CA THR A 40 0.53 -6.19 -1.60
C THR A 40 -0.12 -6.45 -2.95
N LEU A 41 0.34 -5.78 -4.00
CA LEU A 41 -0.19 -5.92 -5.36
C LEU A 41 0.47 -7.05 -6.17
N CYS A 42 1.44 -7.77 -5.58
CA CYS A 42 2.16 -8.87 -6.23
C CYS A 42 1.54 -10.25 -6.01
N GLY A 43 0.22 -10.32 -5.78
CA GLY A 43 -0.55 -11.54 -5.57
C GLY A 43 -1.16 -11.63 -4.19
N SER A 44 -2.24 -12.40 -4.09
CA SER A 44 -3.00 -12.56 -2.87
C SER A 44 -3.66 -13.93 -2.75
N ARG A 45 -4.36 -14.17 -1.66
CA ARG A 45 -5.05 -15.43 -1.35
C ARG A 45 -5.96 -15.91 -2.48
N LYS A 46 -6.86 -15.06 -2.98
CA LYS A 46 -7.78 -15.37 -4.08
C LYS A 46 -7.13 -15.25 -5.46
N TYR A 47 -6.11 -14.41 -5.57
CA TYR A 47 -5.44 -14.07 -6.83
C TYR A 47 -3.93 -14.37 -6.76
N PRO A 48 -3.54 -15.68 -6.74
CA PRO A 48 -2.15 -16.10 -6.52
C PRO A 48 -1.27 -15.98 -7.77
N VAL A 49 -1.65 -15.13 -8.73
CA VAL A 49 -0.87 -14.82 -9.92
C VAL A 49 0.29 -13.87 -9.58
N LYS A 50 1.34 -13.87 -10.41
CA LYS A 50 2.56 -13.11 -10.13
C LYS A 50 2.31 -11.60 -9.99
N ASP A 51 1.39 -11.05 -10.79
CA ASP A 51 1.21 -9.61 -10.91
C ASP A 51 -0.23 -9.28 -11.30
N PRO A 52 -1.20 -9.45 -10.35
CA PRO A 52 -2.61 -9.20 -10.63
C PRO A 52 -2.88 -7.73 -11.00
N PHE A 53 -2.09 -6.79 -10.47
CA PHE A 53 -2.22 -5.37 -10.81
C PHE A 53 -1.95 -5.12 -12.30
N VAL A 54 -0.86 -5.67 -12.86
CA VAL A 54 -0.55 -5.54 -14.29
C VAL A 54 -1.61 -6.20 -15.18
N GLU A 55 -2.16 -7.35 -14.74
CA GLU A 55 -3.25 -8.01 -15.46
C GLU A 55 -4.54 -7.16 -15.44
N LEU A 56 -4.85 -6.50 -14.33
CA LEU A 56 -5.96 -5.54 -14.27
C LEU A 56 -5.73 -4.33 -15.16
N CYS A 57 -4.53 -3.75 -15.17
CA CYS A 57 -4.18 -2.63 -16.06
C CYS A 57 -4.41 -2.95 -17.54
N LYS A 58 -4.20 -4.21 -17.94
CA LYS A 58 -4.34 -4.66 -19.34
C LYS A 58 -5.75 -5.12 -19.68
N GLY A 59 -6.47 -5.73 -18.74
CA GLY A 59 -7.67 -6.51 -19.02
C GLY A 59 -8.96 -5.96 -18.43
N SER A 60 -8.92 -5.06 -17.46
CA SER A 60 -10.11 -4.49 -16.83
C SER A 60 -10.62 -3.26 -17.58
N LEU A 61 -11.87 -2.90 -17.33
CA LEU A 61 -12.52 -1.69 -17.85
C LEU A 61 -12.36 -0.49 -16.92
N ASN A 62 -11.31 -0.54 -16.09
CA ASN A 62 -11.04 0.52 -15.12
C ASN A 62 -10.90 1.90 -15.79
N THR A 63 -11.37 2.93 -15.11
CA THR A 63 -11.13 4.33 -15.44
C THR A 63 -9.99 4.93 -14.63
N PHE A 64 -9.68 4.29 -13.49
CA PHE A 64 -8.56 4.61 -12.64
C PHE A 64 -8.11 3.37 -11.86
N LEU A 65 -6.80 3.15 -11.77
CA LEU A 65 -6.21 2.06 -11.02
C LEU A 65 -4.84 2.51 -10.51
N ASN A 66 -4.66 2.56 -9.19
CA ASN A 66 -3.39 2.98 -8.59
C ASN A 66 -3.23 2.49 -7.15
N ALA A 67 -2.03 2.65 -6.61
CA ALA A 67 -1.71 2.66 -5.20
C ALA A 67 -0.76 3.82 -4.92
N MET A 68 -0.79 4.39 -3.74
CA MET A 68 -0.01 5.59 -3.41
C MET A 68 0.41 5.59 -1.95
N THR A 69 1.71 5.72 -1.71
CA THR A 69 2.28 5.97 -0.38
C THR A 69 2.51 7.46 -0.18
N TYR A 70 1.87 8.00 0.85
CA TYR A 70 2.05 9.37 1.33
C TYR A 70 2.89 9.38 2.61
N PRO A 71 3.28 10.56 3.12
CA PRO A 71 4.10 10.65 4.34
C PRO A 71 3.52 10.00 5.59
N ASP A 72 2.20 9.75 5.67
CA ASP A 72 1.54 9.22 6.86
C ASP A 72 0.44 8.18 6.58
N LYS A 73 0.22 7.86 5.30
CA LYS A 73 -0.82 6.91 4.87
C LYS A 73 -0.48 6.26 3.55
N THR A 74 -1.07 5.10 3.32
CA THR A 74 -1.05 4.41 2.03
C THR A 74 -2.48 4.18 1.58
N VAL A 75 -2.79 4.49 0.31
CA VAL A 75 -4.15 4.40 -0.24
C VAL A 75 -4.17 3.60 -1.54
N TYR A 76 -5.24 2.87 -1.75
CA TYR A 76 -5.47 1.96 -2.87
C TYR A 76 -6.79 2.32 -3.58
N PRO A 77 -6.78 3.33 -4.45
CA PRO A 77 -7.97 3.79 -5.17
C PRO A 77 -8.15 3.08 -6.50
N VAL A 78 -9.41 2.74 -6.81
CA VAL A 78 -9.82 2.18 -8.10
C VAL A 78 -11.14 2.78 -8.55
N ALA A 79 -11.36 2.85 -9.86
CA ALA A 79 -12.63 3.31 -10.44
C ALA A 79 -12.97 2.57 -11.72
N SER A 80 -14.29 2.37 -11.96
CA SER A 80 -14.82 1.82 -13.19
C SER A 80 -16.26 2.29 -13.44
N CYS A 81 -16.58 2.52 -14.70
CA CYS A 81 -17.98 2.76 -15.12
C CYS A 81 -18.78 1.47 -15.25
N ASN A 82 -18.11 0.32 -15.38
CA ASN A 82 -18.77 -0.98 -15.51
C ASN A 82 -18.96 -1.61 -14.12
N ASP A 83 -20.19 -1.99 -13.79
CA ASP A 83 -20.52 -2.46 -12.44
C ASP A 83 -19.88 -3.82 -12.10
N THR A 84 -19.81 -4.73 -13.06
CA THR A 84 -19.15 -6.03 -12.87
C THR A 84 -17.66 -5.87 -12.71
N ASP A 85 -17.03 -5.04 -13.53
CA ASP A 85 -15.61 -4.74 -13.44
C ASP A 85 -15.28 -4.05 -12.12
N PHE A 86 -16.07 -3.04 -11.71
CA PHE A 86 -15.91 -2.35 -10.43
C PHE A 86 -15.92 -3.33 -9.24
N LYS A 87 -16.86 -4.29 -9.24
CA LYS A 87 -16.92 -5.33 -8.21
C LYS A 87 -15.67 -6.22 -8.21
N ASN A 88 -15.20 -6.59 -9.39
CA ASN A 88 -14.00 -7.44 -9.53
C ASN A 88 -12.72 -6.72 -9.05
N ILE A 89 -12.51 -5.46 -9.46
CA ILE A 89 -11.32 -4.72 -9.04
C ILE A 89 -11.36 -4.39 -7.55
N MET A 90 -12.53 -4.11 -6.98
CA MET A 90 -12.72 -3.95 -5.54
C MET A 90 -12.35 -5.23 -4.79
N ASP A 91 -12.79 -6.41 -5.26
CA ASP A 91 -12.46 -7.71 -4.67
C ASP A 91 -10.94 -7.97 -4.72
N VAL A 92 -10.31 -7.74 -5.86
CA VAL A 92 -8.85 -7.89 -6.00
C VAL A 92 -8.09 -7.02 -5.01
N TYR A 93 -8.48 -5.74 -4.85
CA TYR A 93 -7.79 -4.82 -3.95
C TYR A 93 -8.02 -5.15 -2.47
N MET A 94 -9.23 -5.56 -2.10
CA MET A 94 -9.53 -6.00 -0.74
C MET A 94 -8.73 -7.25 -0.36
N ASP A 95 -8.66 -8.23 -1.27
CA ASP A 95 -7.88 -9.45 -1.02
C ASP A 95 -6.37 -9.16 -0.98
N ALA A 96 -5.89 -8.27 -1.84
CA ALA A 96 -4.50 -7.85 -1.89
C ALA A 96 -4.04 -7.20 -0.57
N VAL A 97 -4.80 -6.25 -0.02
CA VAL A 97 -4.39 -5.51 1.18
C VAL A 97 -4.53 -6.32 2.47
N PHE A 98 -5.47 -7.28 2.56
CA PHE A 98 -5.66 -8.07 3.79
C PHE A 98 -5.00 -9.44 3.75
N TYR A 99 -4.79 -10.02 2.57
CA TYR A 99 -4.27 -11.38 2.41
C TYR A 99 -3.20 -11.47 1.32
N PRO A 100 -2.16 -10.59 1.36
CA PRO A 100 -1.13 -10.58 0.34
C PRO A 100 -0.26 -11.84 0.36
N ALA A 101 0.21 -12.26 -0.81
CA ALA A 101 1.06 -13.44 -0.97
C ALA A 101 2.47 -13.29 -0.38
N MET A 102 2.86 -12.08 0.00
CA MET A 102 4.21 -11.79 0.52
C MET A 102 4.55 -12.54 1.81
N TYR A 103 3.55 -13.03 2.57
CA TYR A 103 3.78 -13.88 3.75
C TYR A 103 4.28 -15.28 3.41
N GLU A 104 3.89 -15.80 2.25
CA GLU A 104 4.27 -17.14 1.77
C GLU A 104 5.43 -17.10 0.77
N LYS A 105 5.69 -15.93 0.17
CA LYS A 105 6.65 -15.72 -0.91
C LYS A 105 7.61 -14.57 -0.58
N PRO A 106 8.68 -14.83 0.19
CA PRO A 106 9.67 -13.80 0.52
C PRO A 106 10.35 -13.18 -0.71
N GLU A 107 10.29 -13.85 -1.86
CA GLU A 107 10.80 -13.33 -3.14
C GLU A 107 10.09 -12.03 -3.56
N ILE A 108 8.83 -11.81 -3.14
CA ILE A 108 8.11 -10.57 -3.40
C ILE A 108 8.82 -9.40 -2.71
N PHE A 109 9.18 -9.55 -1.44
CA PHE A 109 9.96 -8.54 -0.72
C PHE A 109 11.32 -8.29 -1.38
N MET A 110 12.01 -9.33 -1.82
CA MET A 110 13.31 -9.21 -2.50
C MET A 110 13.16 -8.48 -3.85
N GLN A 111 12.11 -8.76 -4.61
CA GLN A 111 11.84 -8.13 -5.90
C GLN A 111 11.44 -6.66 -5.73
N GLU A 112 10.45 -6.39 -4.87
CA GLU A 112 9.88 -5.03 -4.72
C GLU A 112 10.75 -4.13 -3.83
N GLY A 113 11.34 -4.66 -2.79
CA GLY A 113 12.17 -3.91 -1.84
C GLY A 113 13.62 -3.82 -2.29
N TRP A 114 14.41 -4.79 -1.85
CA TRP A 114 15.83 -4.86 -2.18
C TRP A 114 16.40 -6.28 -2.05
N HIS A 115 17.46 -6.55 -2.82
CA HIS A 115 18.27 -7.77 -2.73
C HIS A 115 19.69 -7.52 -3.23
N TYR A 116 20.58 -8.45 -2.93
CA TYR A 116 21.91 -8.47 -3.54
C TYR A 116 21.83 -9.05 -4.95
N GLU A 117 22.45 -8.37 -5.90
CA GLU A 117 22.55 -8.80 -7.29
C GLU A 117 24.02 -8.97 -7.69
N LEU A 118 24.30 -10.04 -8.42
CA LEU A 118 25.61 -10.33 -8.99
C LEU A 118 25.41 -10.79 -10.44
N ASP A 119 25.82 -9.97 -11.40
CA ASP A 119 25.65 -10.28 -12.82
C ASP A 119 26.61 -11.38 -13.30
N ASN A 120 27.89 -11.30 -12.89
CA ASN A 120 28.93 -12.29 -13.17
C ASN A 120 29.76 -12.56 -11.90
N ALA A 121 30.43 -13.71 -11.87
CA ALA A 121 31.20 -14.15 -10.70
C ALA A 121 32.36 -13.19 -10.29
N ASP A 122 32.84 -12.40 -11.22
CA ASP A 122 33.96 -11.47 -11.02
C ASP A 122 33.49 -10.01 -10.81
N ASP A 123 32.18 -9.76 -10.82
CA ASP A 123 31.60 -8.42 -10.62
C ASP A 123 31.47 -8.07 -9.14
N ASP A 124 31.40 -6.78 -8.84
CA ASP A 124 31.03 -6.29 -7.52
C ASP A 124 29.54 -6.56 -7.23
N ILE A 125 29.23 -6.99 -6.01
CA ILE A 125 27.85 -7.15 -5.54
C ILE A 125 27.16 -5.78 -5.52
N LYS A 126 25.97 -5.72 -6.06
CA LYS A 126 25.11 -4.50 -6.10
C LYS A 126 23.83 -4.72 -5.29
N TYR A 127 23.21 -3.63 -4.91
CA TYR A 127 21.82 -3.64 -4.46
C TYR A 127 20.90 -3.45 -5.67
N ASN A 128 19.82 -4.22 -5.72
CA ASN A 128 18.76 -4.11 -6.72
C ASN A 128 17.39 -4.31 -6.05
N GLY A 129 16.33 -3.83 -6.67
CA GLY A 129 14.95 -3.91 -6.20
C GLY A 129 14.13 -2.79 -6.85
N VAL A 130 12.81 -3.00 -6.99
CA VAL A 130 11.95 -2.03 -7.68
C VAL A 130 11.95 -0.69 -6.94
N VAL A 131 11.53 -0.67 -5.68
CA VAL A 131 11.49 0.55 -4.85
C VAL A 131 12.89 1.12 -4.62
N PHE A 132 13.90 0.27 -4.38
CA PHE A 132 15.28 0.73 -4.25
C PHE A 132 15.73 1.53 -5.48
N ASN A 133 15.49 1.02 -6.68
CA ASN A 133 15.90 1.68 -7.93
C ASN A 133 15.06 2.94 -8.20
N GLU A 134 13.76 2.92 -7.91
CA GLU A 134 12.88 4.07 -8.04
C GLU A 134 13.34 5.22 -7.14
N MET A 135 13.60 4.94 -5.87
CA MET A 135 14.06 5.96 -4.93
C MET A 135 15.48 6.44 -5.23
N LYS A 136 16.35 5.58 -5.73
CA LYS A 136 17.66 6.00 -6.24
C LYS A 136 17.52 6.98 -7.42
N GLY A 137 16.52 6.77 -8.28
CA GLY A 137 16.17 7.71 -9.34
C GLY A 137 15.63 9.04 -8.79
N ALA A 138 14.68 9.01 -7.85
CA ALA A 138 14.12 10.20 -7.20
C ALA A 138 15.20 11.04 -6.52
N PHE A 139 16.08 10.42 -5.74
CA PHE A 139 17.19 11.12 -5.04
C PHE A 139 18.29 11.64 -5.97
N SER A 140 18.23 11.35 -7.27
CA SER A 140 19.08 12.01 -8.26
C SER A 140 18.60 13.41 -8.65
N SER A 141 17.35 13.77 -8.27
CA SER A 141 16.75 15.09 -8.49
C SER A 141 17.11 16.05 -7.34
N PRO A 142 17.74 17.21 -7.63
CA PRO A 142 18.04 18.22 -6.60
C PRO A 142 16.78 18.75 -5.89
N ASP A 143 15.64 18.84 -6.61
CA ASP A 143 14.38 19.34 -6.07
C ASP A 143 13.78 18.37 -5.06
N ASP A 144 13.88 17.06 -5.32
CA ASP A 144 13.40 16.02 -4.40
C ASP A 144 14.27 15.99 -3.11
N VAL A 145 15.58 16.10 -3.28
CA VAL A 145 16.52 16.20 -2.15
C VAL A 145 16.24 17.46 -1.32
N LEU A 146 15.99 18.60 -1.96
CA LEU A 146 15.64 19.85 -1.28
C LEU A 146 14.31 19.71 -0.52
N SER A 147 13.31 19.11 -1.14
CA SER A 147 12.00 18.84 -0.53
C SER A 147 12.15 18.00 0.75
N ARG A 148 12.90 16.90 0.69
CA ARG A 148 13.19 16.04 1.84
C ARG A 148 13.84 16.82 2.99
N TYR A 149 14.93 17.54 2.73
CA TYR A 149 15.62 18.32 3.77
C TYR A 149 14.74 19.44 4.34
N THR A 150 13.80 19.97 3.55
CA THR A 150 12.79 20.93 4.02
C THR A 150 11.87 20.26 5.06
N PHE A 151 11.36 19.04 4.78
CA PHE A 151 10.53 18.30 5.75
C PHE A 151 11.30 17.96 7.03
N VAL A 152 12.52 17.44 6.90
CA VAL A 152 13.39 17.16 8.06
C VAL A 152 13.63 18.40 8.93
N SER A 153 13.82 19.57 8.29
CA SER A 153 14.10 20.82 9.00
C SER A 153 12.85 21.43 9.65
N LEU A 154 11.68 21.29 9.02
CA LEU A 154 10.43 21.87 9.53
C LEU A 154 9.73 20.97 10.57
N PHE A 155 9.93 19.64 10.48
CA PHE A 155 9.23 18.67 11.32
C PHE A 155 10.17 17.67 12.02
N PRO A 156 11.24 18.14 12.70
CA PRO A 156 12.31 17.26 13.22
C PRO A 156 11.82 16.30 14.30
N ASP A 157 10.74 16.65 15.01
CA ASP A 157 10.23 15.90 16.16
C ASP A 157 8.98 15.04 15.81
N THR A 158 8.64 14.92 14.51
CA THR A 158 7.48 14.16 14.04
C THR A 158 7.90 13.05 13.09
N VAL A 159 6.95 12.16 12.74
CA VAL A 159 7.18 11.11 11.72
C VAL A 159 7.51 11.68 10.33
N TYR A 160 7.11 12.91 10.07
CA TYR A 160 7.36 13.59 8.78
C TYR A 160 8.84 13.94 8.51
N LYS A 161 9.73 13.77 9.49
CA LYS A 161 11.17 13.82 9.26
C LYS A 161 11.68 12.62 8.46
N ASN A 162 10.95 11.50 8.51
CA ASN A 162 11.33 10.27 7.83
C ASN A 162 10.78 10.24 6.40
N GLU A 163 11.53 9.59 5.52
CA GLU A 163 11.16 9.40 4.12
C GLU A 163 10.31 8.15 3.94
N SER A 164 9.00 8.32 3.74
CA SER A 164 8.08 7.20 3.57
C SER A 164 8.33 6.39 2.30
N GLY A 165 8.86 7.03 1.26
CA GLY A 165 9.30 6.37 0.03
C GLY A 165 10.56 5.52 0.21
N GLY A 166 11.40 5.89 1.16
CA GLY A 166 12.65 5.23 1.47
C GLY A 166 13.89 5.97 0.96
N ASP A 167 14.92 6.00 1.80
CA ASP A 167 16.24 6.48 1.43
C ASP A 167 17.07 5.32 0.84
N PRO A 168 17.60 5.44 -0.39
CA PRO A 168 18.41 4.37 -0.99
C PRO A 168 19.59 3.88 -0.17
N GLU A 169 20.14 4.73 0.70
CA GLU A 169 21.22 4.34 1.61
C GLU A 169 20.71 3.55 2.83
N VAL A 170 19.42 3.68 3.15
CA VAL A 170 18.79 3.05 4.33
C VAL A 170 17.92 1.84 3.95
N ILE A 171 17.28 1.84 2.79
CA ILE A 171 16.44 0.73 2.28
C ILE A 171 17.11 -0.64 2.48
N PRO A 172 18.44 -0.84 2.17
CA PRO A 172 19.08 -2.15 2.33
C PRO A 172 19.25 -2.63 3.78
N THR A 173 18.82 -1.85 4.74
CA THR A 173 18.81 -2.25 6.17
C THR A 173 17.49 -2.88 6.60
N LEU A 174 16.43 -2.75 5.79
CA LEU A 174 15.12 -3.32 6.09
C LEU A 174 15.17 -4.83 6.07
N LYS A 175 14.64 -5.44 7.14
CA LYS A 175 14.51 -6.88 7.26
C LYS A 175 13.11 -7.35 6.90
N TYR A 176 13.04 -8.53 6.33
CA TYR A 176 11.77 -9.14 5.94
C TYR A 176 10.80 -9.34 7.12
N GLU A 177 11.32 -9.71 8.29
CA GLU A 177 10.51 -9.90 9.49
C GLU A 177 9.88 -8.58 9.98
N ASP A 178 10.63 -7.47 9.94
CA ASP A 178 10.13 -6.14 10.33
C ASP A 178 9.07 -5.64 9.33
N PHE A 179 9.28 -5.92 8.05
CA PHE A 179 8.33 -5.62 6.97
C PHE A 179 7.01 -6.37 7.16
N LEU A 180 7.01 -7.67 7.43
CA LEU A 180 5.79 -8.45 7.69
C LEU A 180 5.07 -7.97 8.94
N LYS A 181 5.81 -7.73 10.03
CA LYS A 181 5.26 -7.22 11.28
C LYS A 181 4.55 -5.88 11.11
N TYR A 182 5.12 -4.99 10.32
CA TYR A 182 4.50 -3.70 10.04
C TYR A 182 3.17 -3.86 9.29
N HIS A 183 3.11 -4.72 8.27
CA HIS A 183 1.87 -5.01 7.58
C HIS A 183 0.82 -5.60 8.53
N GLU A 184 1.18 -6.59 9.33
CA GLU A 184 0.28 -7.21 10.31
C GLU A 184 -0.31 -6.19 11.31
N GLU A 185 0.49 -5.21 11.73
CA GLU A 185 0.07 -4.17 12.67
C GLU A 185 -0.80 -3.10 12.01
N TYR A 186 -0.42 -2.60 10.83
CA TYR A 186 -1.04 -1.41 10.24
C TYR A 186 -2.12 -1.71 9.19
N TYR A 187 -2.09 -2.87 8.53
CA TYR A 187 -3.09 -3.25 7.53
C TYR A 187 -4.25 -4.04 8.15
N HIS A 188 -4.85 -3.44 9.16
CA HIS A 188 -5.98 -3.99 9.89
C HIS A 188 -7.24 -3.13 9.64
N PRO A 189 -8.46 -3.73 9.57
CA PRO A 189 -9.70 -2.97 9.35
C PRO A 189 -9.91 -1.82 10.36
N SER A 190 -9.50 -1.98 11.63
CA SER A 190 -9.59 -0.91 12.64
C SER A 190 -8.76 0.34 12.30
N ASN A 191 -7.72 0.19 11.48
CA ASN A 191 -6.89 1.28 10.95
C ASN A 191 -7.35 1.73 9.55
N SER A 192 -8.35 1.09 8.96
CA SER A 192 -8.75 1.37 7.58
C SER A 192 -9.77 2.50 7.47
N TYR A 193 -9.71 3.18 6.32
CA TYR A 193 -10.70 4.12 5.83
C TYR A 193 -11.13 3.67 4.44
N ILE A 194 -12.38 3.22 4.32
CA ILE A 194 -12.95 2.74 3.06
C ILE A 194 -13.88 3.82 2.51
N TYR A 195 -13.71 4.14 1.23
CA TYR A 195 -14.57 5.06 0.48
C TYR A 195 -15.26 4.33 -0.65
N ILE A 196 -16.57 4.55 -0.78
CA ILE A 196 -17.39 4.07 -1.88
C ILE A 196 -18.14 5.28 -2.44
N TYR A 197 -18.04 5.49 -3.75
CA TYR A 197 -18.66 6.63 -4.44
C TYR A 197 -19.33 6.17 -5.74
N GLY A 198 -20.47 6.74 -6.08
CA GLY A 198 -21.12 6.62 -7.38
C GLY A 198 -22.51 5.99 -7.34
N ASP A 199 -23.03 5.66 -8.54
CA ASP A 199 -24.32 5.00 -8.74
C ASP A 199 -24.18 3.48 -8.63
N MET A 200 -24.60 2.93 -7.49
CA MET A 200 -24.56 1.48 -7.23
C MET A 200 -25.56 1.07 -6.14
N ASP A 201 -25.84 -0.22 -6.04
CA ASP A 201 -26.50 -0.77 -4.86
C ASP A 201 -25.50 -0.79 -3.68
N VAL A 202 -25.61 0.21 -2.82
CA VAL A 202 -24.75 0.40 -1.66
C VAL A 202 -24.85 -0.77 -0.68
N ASN A 203 -26.08 -1.30 -0.45
CA ASN A 203 -26.27 -2.38 0.50
C ASN A 203 -25.60 -3.66 0.00
N GLU A 204 -25.73 -3.99 -1.27
CA GLU A 204 -25.02 -5.13 -1.86
C GLU A 204 -23.50 -5.02 -1.68
N ARG A 205 -22.93 -3.83 -1.87
CA ARG A 205 -21.48 -3.61 -1.71
C ARG A 205 -21.03 -3.73 -0.26
N LEU A 206 -21.78 -3.15 0.67
CA LEU A 206 -21.46 -3.23 2.11
C LEU A 206 -21.59 -4.67 2.64
N GLU A 207 -22.66 -5.39 2.25
CA GLU A 207 -22.83 -6.80 2.61
C GLU A 207 -21.70 -7.67 2.03
N TYR A 208 -21.26 -7.37 0.81
CA TYR A 208 -20.13 -8.06 0.18
C TYR A 208 -18.84 -7.84 0.96
N LEU A 209 -18.48 -6.59 1.25
CA LEU A 209 -17.27 -6.24 2.01
C LEU A 209 -17.27 -6.86 3.41
N ASP A 210 -18.41 -6.84 4.11
CA ASP A 210 -18.52 -7.44 5.43
C ASP A 210 -18.35 -8.96 5.37
N ARG A 211 -19.11 -9.63 4.50
CA ARG A 211 -19.10 -11.10 4.40
C ARG A 211 -17.76 -11.67 3.95
N GLU A 212 -17.13 -11.05 2.94
CA GLU A 212 -15.93 -11.62 2.30
C GLU A 212 -14.63 -11.24 3.02
N TYR A 213 -14.63 -10.14 3.79
CA TYR A 213 -13.41 -9.60 4.37
C TYR A 213 -13.57 -9.14 5.82
N LEU A 214 -14.45 -8.18 6.12
CA LEU A 214 -14.44 -7.49 7.39
C LEU A 214 -14.93 -8.36 8.55
N SER A 215 -15.78 -9.35 8.29
CA SER A 215 -16.28 -10.29 9.31
C SER A 215 -15.19 -11.24 9.85
N ASP A 216 -14.07 -11.39 9.15
CA ASP A 216 -12.93 -12.21 9.58
C ASP A 216 -12.13 -11.54 10.72
N PHE A 217 -12.34 -10.24 10.93
CA PHE A 217 -11.57 -9.45 11.90
C PHE A 217 -12.42 -9.02 13.10
N ASP A 218 -11.79 -9.02 14.27
CA ASP A 218 -12.30 -8.32 15.45
C ASP A 218 -11.60 -6.95 15.57
N VAL A 219 -12.21 -6.00 16.31
CA VAL A 219 -11.58 -4.70 16.56
C VAL A 219 -10.22 -4.89 17.23
N SER A 220 -9.21 -4.19 16.70
CA SER A 220 -7.87 -4.17 17.29
C SER A 220 -7.71 -2.99 18.22
N ASP A 221 -7.09 -3.23 19.39
CA ASP A 221 -6.73 -2.22 20.37
C ASP A 221 -5.40 -1.51 20.05
N VAL A 222 -4.83 -1.74 18.87
CA VAL A 222 -3.60 -1.05 18.43
C VAL A 222 -3.86 0.44 18.44
N ASP A 223 -3.17 1.16 19.29
CA ASP A 223 -3.23 2.62 19.40
C ASP A 223 -2.46 3.26 18.23
N ILE A 224 -3.14 3.32 17.11
CA ILE A 224 -2.63 3.91 15.86
C ILE A 224 -2.52 5.44 15.98
N HIS A 225 -3.06 6.02 17.05
CA HIS A 225 -3.05 7.47 17.29
C HIS A 225 -1.78 7.95 17.99
N ALA A 226 -1.06 7.06 18.69
CA ALA A 226 0.10 7.41 19.50
C ALA A 226 1.33 7.84 18.68
N ASN A 227 1.35 7.55 17.37
CA ASN A 227 2.55 7.69 16.56
C ASN A 227 2.58 8.92 15.63
N ILE A 228 1.47 9.68 15.58
CA ILE A 228 1.46 10.98 14.89
C ILE A 228 1.43 12.04 15.98
N GLU A 229 2.61 12.50 16.39
CA GLU A 229 2.74 13.54 17.40
C GLU A 229 2.02 14.82 16.92
N ARG A 230 1.15 15.35 17.79
CA ARG A 230 0.60 16.69 17.60
C ARG A 230 1.62 17.68 18.11
N GLN A 231 2.09 18.56 17.24
CA GLN A 231 2.76 19.79 17.66
C GLN A 231 1.79 20.73 18.33
#